data_565197c4e8d14cb9490fe12808870b2b
#
_entry.id   565197c4e8d14cb9490fe12808870b2b
#
_cell.length_a   1.000
_cell.length_b   1.000
_cell.length_c   1.000
_cell.angle_alpha   90.00
_cell.angle_beta   90.00
_cell.angle_gamma   90.00
#
_symmetry.space_group_name_H-M   'P 1'
#
loop_
_entity.id
_entity.type
_entity.pdbx_description
1 polymer ?
#
loop_
_entity_poly.entity_id
_entity_poly.type
_entity_poly.pdbx_seq_one_letter_code
_entity_poly.pdbx_strand_id
1 'polypeptide(L)'
;MIYLVEDDESIRELVIYTLQTTGLTAKGFSCAKDFWNAMKQEYPSLVLLDIMLPDEDGLTILKKLRDNGPTRRLPVIMLTAKGTEYDKVVGLDRAGKTGGQL
;
A
#
# COMPACT_ATOMS: atom_id res chain seq x y z
N MET A 1 -7.11 -9.80 6.31
CA MET A 1 -5.81 -9.91 5.61
C MET A 1 -5.32 -8.54 5.16
N ILE A 2 -4.09 -8.23 5.43
CA ILE A 2 -3.49 -6.97 5.02
C ILE A 2 -2.53 -7.28 3.89
N TYR A 3 -2.56 -6.49 2.81
CA TYR A 3 -1.61 -6.64 1.72
C TYR A 3 -0.59 -5.52 1.81
N LEU A 4 0.68 -5.87 1.67
CA LEU A 4 1.77 -4.91 1.69
C LEU A 4 2.51 -4.99 0.36
N VAL A 5 2.64 -3.88 -0.33
CA VAL A 5 3.37 -3.83 -1.59
C VAL A 5 4.61 -3.00 -1.36
N GLU A 6 5.76 -3.64 -1.34
CA GLU A 6 7.04 -3.03 -1.03
C GLU A 6 8.13 -3.82 -1.71
N ASP A 7 8.93 -3.19 -2.55
CA ASP A 7 9.94 -3.92 -3.30
C ASP A 7 11.20 -4.22 -2.49
N ASP A 8 11.47 -3.49 -1.42
CA ASP A 8 12.62 -3.77 -0.58
C ASP A 8 12.31 -4.97 0.30
N GLU A 9 13.05 -6.04 0.11
CA GLU A 9 12.77 -7.29 0.82
C GLU A 9 12.91 -7.14 2.33
N SER A 10 13.93 -6.44 2.79
CA SER A 10 14.15 -6.30 4.22
C SER A 10 13.03 -5.52 4.88
N ILE A 11 12.59 -4.45 4.25
CA ILE A 11 11.50 -3.65 4.79
C ILE A 11 10.22 -4.45 4.75
N ARG A 12 9.97 -5.16 3.64
CA ARG A 12 8.75 -5.94 3.50
C ARG A 12 8.67 -7.01 4.58
N GLU A 13 9.78 -7.71 4.81
CA GLU A 13 9.79 -8.77 5.81
C GLU A 13 9.62 -8.22 7.22
N LEU A 14 10.23 -7.07 7.50
CA LEU A 14 10.11 -6.48 8.82
C LEU A 14 8.67 -6.05 9.10
N VAL A 15 8.03 -5.43 8.14
CA VAL A 15 6.65 -4.96 8.33
C VAL A 15 5.71 -6.15 8.48
N ILE A 16 5.88 -7.17 7.65
CA ILE A 16 5.03 -8.37 7.75
C ILE A 16 5.21 -9.02 9.13
N TYR A 17 6.46 -9.16 9.56
CA TYR A 17 6.73 -9.77 10.85
C TYR A 17 6.05 -8.97 11.97
N THR A 18 6.21 -7.65 11.93
CA THR A 18 5.63 -6.78 12.94
C THR A 18 4.11 -6.92 12.98
N LEU A 19 3.47 -6.95 11.82
CA LEU A 19 2.03 -7.09 11.79
C LEU A 19 1.61 -8.44 12.35
N GLN A 20 2.34 -9.49 12.02
CA GLN A 20 1.98 -10.82 12.50
C GLN A 20 2.17 -10.96 14.00
N THR A 21 3.15 -10.27 14.57
CA THR A 21 3.35 -10.35 16.02
C THR A 21 2.22 -9.66 16.77
N THR A 22 1.45 -8.82 16.12
CA THR A 22 0.30 -8.18 16.77
C THR A 22 -0.99 -8.94 16.52
N GLY A 23 -0.89 -10.11 15.89
CA GLY A 23 -2.07 -10.93 15.66
C GLY A 23 -2.77 -10.68 14.33
N LEU A 24 -2.19 -9.85 13.47
CA LEU A 24 -2.78 -9.56 12.18
C LEU A 24 -2.20 -10.50 11.13
N THR A 25 -2.98 -10.78 10.10
CA THR A 25 -2.47 -11.58 9.00
C THR A 25 -2.11 -10.64 7.86
N ALA A 26 -0.97 -10.90 7.26
CA ALA A 26 -0.46 -10.00 6.22
C ALA A 26 0.27 -10.80 5.15
N LYS A 27 0.23 -10.28 3.94
CA LYS A 27 0.90 -10.90 2.81
C LYS A 27 1.64 -9.82 2.05
N GLY A 28 2.87 -10.09 1.67
CA GLY A 28 3.70 -9.09 1.00
C GLY A 28 3.91 -9.39 -0.46
N PHE A 29 4.03 -8.32 -1.25
CA PHE A 29 4.28 -8.42 -2.68
C PHE A 29 5.40 -7.47 -3.04
N SER A 30 6.29 -7.90 -3.92
CA SER A 30 7.43 -7.08 -4.29
C SER A 30 7.16 -6.15 -5.45
N CYS A 31 6.03 -6.31 -6.11
CA CYS A 31 5.70 -5.49 -7.27
C CYS A 31 4.19 -5.41 -7.44
N ALA A 32 3.77 -4.49 -8.28
CA ALA A 32 2.34 -4.28 -8.51
C ALA A 32 1.71 -5.48 -9.19
N LYS A 33 2.43 -6.12 -10.09
CA LYS A 33 1.87 -7.26 -10.82
C LYS A 33 1.40 -8.34 -9.86
N ASP A 34 2.23 -8.68 -8.89
CA ASP A 34 1.87 -9.73 -7.94
C ASP A 34 0.72 -9.29 -7.05
N PHE A 35 0.70 -8.00 -6.69
CA PHE A 35 -0.40 -7.45 -5.92
C PHE A 35 -1.73 -7.57 -6.69
N TRP A 36 -1.72 -7.17 -7.97
CA TRP A 36 -2.96 -7.24 -8.74
C TRP A 36 -3.43 -8.68 -8.93
N ASN A 37 -2.48 -9.63 -9.07
CA ASN A 37 -2.85 -11.03 -9.18
C ASN A 37 -3.53 -11.50 -7.89
N ALA A 38 -3.03 -11.08 -6.75
CA ALA A 38 -3.64 -11.46 -5.48
C ALA A 38 -5.03 -10.84 -5.32
N MET A 39 -5.20 -9.59 -5.80
CA MET A 39 -6.49 -8.92 -5.72
C MET A 39 -7.56 -9.66 -6.51
N LYS A 40 -7.18 -10.41 -7.51
CA LYS A 40 -8.14 -11.20 -8.26
C LYS A 40 -8.67 -12.38 -7.46
N GLN A 41 -7.90 -12.80 -6.47
CA GLN A 41 -8.29 -13.96 -5.68
C GLN A 41 -9.07 -13.53 -4.44
N GLU A 42 -8.64 -12.48 -3.79
CA GLU A 42 -9.25 -12.06 -2.56
C GLU A 42 -8.90 -10.61 -2.28
N TYR A 43 -9.86 -9.81 -1.86
CA TYR A 43 -9.58 -8.44 -1.49
C TYR A 43 -9.13 -8.40 -0.03
N PRO A 44 -8.13 -7.58 0.27
CA PRO A 44 -7.68 -7.43 1.66
C PRO A 44 -8.57 -6.43 2.39
N SER A 45 -8.37 -6.32 3.68
CA SER A 45 -9.08 -5.31 4.45
C SER A 45 -8.29 -4.00 4.50
N LEU A 46 -7.02 -4.04 4.15
CA LEU A 46 -6.16 -2.86 4.20
C LEU A 46 -4.98 -3.10 3.27
N VAL A 47 -4.54 -2.05 2.60
CA VAL A 47 -3.35 -2.13 1.75
C VAL A 47 -2.32 -1.14 2.26
N LEU A 48 -1.09 -1.61 2.44
CA LEU A 48 0.05 -0.75 2.74
C LEU A 48 0.84 -0.70 1.44
N LEU A 49 1.03 0.47 0.90
CA LEU A 49 1.48 0.61 -0.47
C LEU A 49 2.65 1.57 -0.58
N ASP A 50 3.75 1.09 -1.10
CA ASP A 50 4.90 1.93 -1.34
C ASP A 50 4.64 2.79 -2.57
N ILE A 51 5.12 4.02 -2.56
CA ILE A 51 4.93 4.91 -3.69
C ILE A 51 5.83 4.50 -4.84
N MET A 52 7.07 4.16 -4.57
CA MET A 52 8.01 3.85 -5.63
C MET A 52 8.20 2.37 -5.81
N LEU A 53 7.47 1.80 -6.73
CA LEU A 53 7.57 0.38 -7.06
C LEU A 53 8.22 0.23 -8.43
N PRO A 54 8.81 -0.93 -8.71
CA PRO A 54 9.55 -1.11 -9.96
C PRO A 54 8.68 -1.12 -11.21
N ASP A 55 7.46 -1.58 -11.13
CA ASP A 55 6.65 -1.75 -12.31
C ASP A 55 5.47 -0.80 -12.42
N GLU A 56 5.01 -0.24 -11.32
CA GLU A 56 3.87 0.67 -11.37
C GLU A 56 3.94 1.59 -10.17
N ASP A 57 3.75 2.87 -10.39
CA ASP A 57 3.79 3.85 -9.33
C ASP A 57 2.68 3.58 -8.33
N GLY A 58 2.97 3.67 -7.05
CA GLY A 58 1.97 3.45 -6.00
C GLY A 58 0.80 4.41 -6.08
N LEU A 59 1.04 5.65 -6.50
CA LEU A 59 -0.06 6.61 -6.64
C LEU A 59 -0.99 6.20 -7.78
N THR A 60 -0.45 5.60 -8.83
CA THR A 60 -1.25 5.07 -9.91
C THR A 60 -2.11 3.90 -9.43
N ILE A 61 -1.52 3.04 -8.61
CA ILE A 61 -2.27 1.92 -8.03
C ILE A 61 -3.41 2.45 -7.18
N LEU A 62 -3.14 3.46 -6.35
CA LEU A 62 -4.16 4.05 -5.51
C LEU A 62 -5.30 4.60 -6.35
N LYS A 63 -4.97 5.29 -7.44
CA LYS A 63 -5.99 5.84 -8.29
C LYS A 63 -6.84 4.74 -8.91
N LYS A 64 -6.23 3.66 -9.35
CA LYS A 64 -6.98 2.55 -9.92
C LYS A 64 -7.91 1.92 -8.88
N LEU A 65 -7.46 1.83 -7.64
CA LEU A 65 -8.31 1.28 -6.58
C LEU A 65 -9.51 2.19 -6.34
N ARG A 66 -9.30 3.49 -6.34
CA ARG A 66 -10.39 4.44 -6.09
C ARG A 66 -11.36 4.54 -7.25
N ASP A 67 -10.90 4.24 -8.46
CA ASP A 67 -11.76 4.32 -9.63
C ASP A 67 -12.59 3.05 -9.83
N ASN A 68 -12.27 1.98 -9.11
CA ASN A 68 -12.96 0.70 -9.29
C ASN A 68 -13.96 0.55 -8.15
N GLY A 69 -15.22 0.32 -8.47
CA GLY A 69 -16.26 0.24 -7.46
C GLY A 69 -15.97 -0.67 -6.28
N PRO A 70 -15.58 -1.93 -6.52
CA PRO A 70 -15.34 -2.85 -5.40
C PRO A 70 -14.24 -2.42 -4.46
N THR A 71 -13.28 -1.60 -4.92
CA THR A 71 -12.16 -1.21 -4.08
C THR A 71 -12.18 0.28 -3.77
N ARG A 72 -13.24 0.98 -4.14
CA ARG A 72 -13.29 2.42 -3.95
C ARG A 72 -13.05 2.85 -2.50
N ARG A 73 -13.55 2.10 -1.55
CA ARG A 73 -13.41 2.45 -0.15
C ARG A 73 -12.38 1.62 0.61
N LEU A 74 -11.60 0.84 -0.11
CA LEU A 74 -10.59 0.02 0.54
C LEU A 74 -9.57 0.92 1.22
N PRO A 75 -9.31 0.76 2.50
CA PRO A 75 -8.33 1.59 3.18
C PRO A 75 -6.93 1.34 2.62
N VAL A 76 -6.22 2.41 2.34
CA VAL A 76 -4.87 2.34 1.81
C VAL A 76 -4.00 3.30 2.58
N ILE A 77 -2.87 2.81 3.07
CA ILE A 77 -1.89 3.67 3.73
C ILE A 77 -0.67 3.70 2.83
N MET A 78 -0.26 4.89 2.42
CA MET A 78 0.90 5.03 1.56
C MET A 78 2.16 5.05 2.41
N LEU A 79 3.15 4.28 1.96
CA LEU A 79 4.45 4.27 2.62
C LEU A 79 5.39 5.08 1.76
N THR A 80 6.21 5.90 2.39
CA THR A 80 7.10 6.70 1.59
C THR A 80 8.43 6.05 1.58
N ALA A 81 8.95 5.90 0.41
CA ALA A 81 10.26 5.38 0.32
C ALA A 81 11.16 6.49 0.69
N LYS A 82 12.28 6.23 1.03
CA LYS A 82 13.24 7.25 1.31
C LYS A 82 12.80 8.26 2.28
N GLY A 83 11.67 8.15 2.77
CA GLY A 83 11.28 8.97 3.89
C GLY A 83 11.34 10.45 3.78
N THR A 84 11.08 11.02 2.67
CA THR A 84 11.05 12.47 2.64
C THR A 84 9.73 12.90 3.24
N GLU A 85 9.76 13.96 4.02
CA GLU A 85 8.56 14.43 4.65
C GLU A 85 7.54 14.86 3.65
N TYR A 86 7.97 15.48 2.61
CA TYR A 86 7.06 15.94 1.58
C TYR A 86 6.29 14.77 0.99
N ASP A 87 6.98 13.70 0.69
CA ASP A 87 6.32 12.56 0.09
C ASP A 87 5.30 11.96 1.03
N LYS A 88 5.59 11.94 2.32
CA LYS A 88 4.63 11.41 3.24
C LYS A 88 3.35 12.21 3.24
N VAL A 89 3.47 13.52 3.24
CA VAL A 89 2.30 14.38 3.28
C VAL A 89 1.47 14.19 2.03
N VAL A 90 2.13 14.12 0.88
CA VAL A 90 1.41 13.94 -0.37
C VAL A 90 0.68 12.60 -0.37
N GLY A 91 1.34 11.56 0.12
CA GLY A 91 0.69 10.26 0.16
C GLY A 91 -0.54 10.26 1.05
N LEU A 92 -0.41 10.89 2.20
CA LEU A 92 -1.55 10.94 3.10
C LEU A 92 -2.70 11.73 2.51
N ASP A 93 -2.40 12.84 1.86
CA ASP A 93 -3.45 13.62 1.26
C ASP A 93 -4.22 12.81 0.27
N ARG A 94 -3.56 12.09 -0.57
CA ARG A 94 -4.26 11.34 -1.58
C ARG A 94 -5.05 10.20 -0.98
N ALA A 95 -4.48 9.58 0.03
CA ALA A 95 -5.18 8.47 0.64
C ALA A 95 -6.29 8.98 1.55
N GLY A 96 -6.00 9.98 2.33
CA GLY A 96 -6.98 10.43 3.27
C GLY A 96 -7.61 11.71 2.90
N LYS A 97 -7.20 12.29 1.98
CA LYS A 97 -7.70 13.46 1.53
C LYS A 97 -7.61 14.42 2.50
N THR A 98 -6.82 14.53 3.19
CA THR A 98 -6.84 15.30 4.21
C THR A 98 -6.14 16.36 4.00
N GLY A 99 -6.19 16.87 4.08
CA GLY A 99 -5.63 17.83 3.96
C GLY A 99 -4.46 17.91 4.27
N GLY A 100 -4.05 17.48 3.95
CA GLY A 100 -2.88 17.36 4.13
C GLY A 100 -2.14 18.34 4.50
N GLN A 101 -2.32 18.82 4.53
CA GLN A 101 -1.62 19.58 4.78
C GLN A 101 -1.16 19.40 5.92
N LEU A 102 -1.17 19.01 6.32
CA LEU A 102 -0.73 18.78 7.42
C LEU A 102 0.26 19.19 7.65
#